data_16529cc1f0cdb301f14701bc82fcf2f0
#
_entry.id   16529cc1f0cdb301f14701bc82fcf2f0
#
_cell.length_a   1.000
_cell.length_b   1.000
_cell.length_c   1.000
_cell.angle_alpha   90.00
_cell.angle_beta   90.00
_cell.angle_gamma   90.00
#
_symmetry.space_group_name_H-M   'P 1'
#
loop_
_entity.id
_entity.type
_entity.pdbx_description
1 polymer ?
#
loop_
_entity_poly.entity_id
_entity_poly.type
_entity_poly.pdbx_seq_one_letter_code
_entity_poly.pdbx_strand_id
1 'polypeptide(L)'
;MNKNKITKLLLCFLGVGCIALLCYDSRSIDLQQSREGNRLHPVNVEKIVRMCGGTVDLPATTSIIKEGITDHLFYGISGSDFYILSITNTANVALTFESIEYYNEGGKGHTRKETIPPHRTITKLGNTRRKVSLLRVSIKNASPSGTIALATGMRQ
;
A
#
# COMPACT_ATOMS: atom_id res chain seq x y z
N MET A 1 2.26 27.37 -37.60
CA MET A 1 2.21 26.28 -36.60
C MET A 1 0.84 26.28 -35.93
N ASN A 2 0.10 25.19 -36.02
CA ASN A 2 -1.36 25.14 -35.78
C ASN A 2 -1.66 25.09 -34.28
N LYS A 3 -2.33 26.14 -33.73
CA LYS A 3 -2.68 26.29 -32.31
C LYS A 3 -3.34 25.05 -31.68
N ASN A 4 -4.13 24.31 -32.47
CA ASN A 4 -4.81 23.09 -32.02
C ASN A 4 -3.87 21.91 -31.73
N LYS A 5 -2.68 21.86 -32.33
CA LYS A 5 -1.66 20.82 -32.02
C LYS A 5 -0.95 21.09 -30.70
N ILE A 6 -0.70 22.34 -30.39
CA ILE A 6 -0.05 22.74 -29.13
C ILE A 6 -0.97 22.47 -27.94
N THR A 7 -2.27 22.77 -28.08
CA THR A 7 -3.25 22.53 -26.99
C THR A 7 -3.42 21.03 -26.71
N LYS A 8 -3.44 20.19 -27.76
CA LYS A 8 -3.51 18.72 -27.57
C LYS A 8 -2.26 18.13 -26.93
N LEU A 9 -1.09 18.67 -27.29
CA LEU A 9 0.19 18.25 -26.68
C LEU A 9 0.26 18.66 -25.22
N LEU A 10 -0.21 19.86 -24.86
CA LEU A 10 -0.24 20.36 -23.49
C LEU A 10 -1.20 19.54 -22.60
N LEU A 11 -2.36 19.14 -23.14
CA LEU A 11 -3.31 18.28 -22.42
C LEU A 11 -2.74 16.87 -22.17
N CYS A 12 -2.00 16.30 -23.11
CA CYS A 12 -1.34 15.01 -22.91
C CYS A 12 -0.24 15.09 -21.84
N PHE A 13 0.55 16.17 -21.80
CA PHE A 13 1.57 16.35 -20.76
C PHE A 13 0.97 16.59 -19.38
N LEU A 14 -0.14 17.30 -19.26
CA LEU A 14 -0.86 17.48 -18.00
C LEU A 14 -1.48 16.16 -17.49
N GLY A 15 -2.01 15.31 -18.39
CA GLY A 15 -2.58 14.02 -18.01
C GLY A 15 -1.54 13.04 -17.51
N VAL A 16 -0.39 12.93 -18.17
CA VAL A 16 0.71 12.02 -17.77
C VAL A 16 1.41 12.54 -16.51
N GLY A 17 1.57 13.86 -16.37
CA GLY A 17 2.16 14.48 -15.18
C GLY A 17 1.34 14.26 -13.91
N CYS A 18 0.00 14.30 -13.98
CA CYS A 18 -0.87 14.04 -12.82
C CYS A 18 -0.79 12.58 -12.35
N ILE A 19 -0.69 11.61 -13.27
CA ILE A 19 -0.57 10.19 -12.90
C ILE A 19 0.80 9.90 -12.25
N ALA A 20 1.88 10.50 -12.76
CA ALA A 20 3.21 10.34 -12.20
C ALA A 20 3.36 11.00 -10.81
N LEU A 21 2.70 12.15 -10.56
CA LEU A 21 2.69 12.82 -9.26
C LEU A 21 1.90 12.04 -8.20
N LEU A 22 0.82 11.34 -8.58
CA LEU A 22 0.04 10.50 -7.66
C LEU A 22 0.82 9.27 -7.16
N CYS A 23 1.79 8.79 -7.94
CA CYS A 23 2.66 7.67 -7.55
C CYS A 23 3.93 8.09 -6.78
N TYR A 24 4.28 9.38 -6.79
CA TYR A 24 5.55 9.84 -6.21
C TYR A 24 5.43 10.34 -4.76
N ASP A 25 4.23 10.70 -4.34
CA ASP A 25 3.99 11.20 -2.99
C ASP A 25 3.38 10.08 -2.15
N SER A 26 3.95 9.81 -0.97
CA SER A 26 3.48 8.79 0.01
C SER A 26 2.08 9.12 0.57
N ARG A 27 1.17 9.62 -0.27
CA ARG A 27 -0.21 9.89 0.12
C ARG A 27 -0.98 8.58 0.24
N SER A 28 -1.77 8.47 1.27
CA SER A 28 -2.79 7.43 1.37
C SER A 28 -3.72 7.56 0.17
N ILE A 29 -3.71 6.55 -0.69
CA ILE A 29 -4.74 6.41 -1.72
C ILE A 29 -5.98 5.98 -0.96
N ASP A 30 -6.87 6.93 -0.70
CA ASP A 30 -8.16 6.67 -0.05
C ASP A 30 -9.08 6.08 -1.12
N LEU A 31 -8.88 4.79 -1.41
CA LEU A 31 -9.79 4.04 -2.26
C LEU A 31 -11.07 3.87 -1.46
N GLN A 32 -12.06 4.74 -1.74
CA GLN A 32 -13.42 4.54 -1.25
C GLN A 32 -13.91 3.16 -1.69
N GLN A 33 -13.85 2.23 -0.75
CA GLN A 33 -14.32 0.88 -0.96
C GLN A 33 -15.84 0.93 -1.11
N SER A 34 -16.32 0.50 -2.28
CA SER A 34 -17.75 0.38 -2.57
C SER A 34 -18.41 -0.46 -1.45
N ARG A 35 -19.36 0.13 -0.76
CA ARG A 35 -20.21 -0.56 0.22
C ARG A 35 -21.26 -1.38 -0.54
N GLU A 36 -20.91 -2.58 -0.94
CA GLU A 36 -21.90 -3.61 -1.25
C GLU A 36 -22.07 -4.50 -0.02
N GLY A 37 -23.16 -4.25 0.71
CA GLY A 37 -23.49 -5.01 1.89
C GLY A 37 -22.48 -4.89 3.05
N ASN A 38 -22.87 -5.15 4.26
CA ASN A 38 -22.13 -4.95 5.52
C ASN A 38 -20.81 -5.75 5.67
N ARG A 39 -20.17 -6.20 4.59
CA ARG A 39 -18.90 -6.93 4.58
C ARG A 39 -17.83 -6.13 3.86
N LEU A 40 -16.77 -5.77 4.60
CA LEU A 40 -15.56 -5.22 4.01
C LEU A 40 -14.85 -6.32 3.21
N HIS A 41 -14.81 -6.18 1.89
CA HIS A 41 -14.01 -7.07 1.05
C HIS A 41 -12.54 -6.69 1.14
N PRO A 42 -11.62 -7.67 1.21
CA PRO A 42 -10.20 -7.38 1.18
C PRO A 42 -9.84 -6.65 -0.11
N VAL A 43 -9.02 -5.61 0.02
CA VAL A 43 -8.53 -4.84 -1.13
C VAL A 43 -7.66 -5.74 -2.00
N ASN A 44 -7.92 -5.74 -3.32
CA ASN A 44 -7.06 -6.43 -4.26
C ASN A 44 -5.79 -5.59 -4.52
N VAL A 45 -4.76 -5.83 -3.71
CA VAL A 45 -3.48 -5.09 -3.76
C VAL A 45 -2.73 -5.29 -5.08
N GLU A 46 -2.88 -6.44 -5.76
CA GLU A 46 -2.27 -6.68 -7.07
C GLU A 46 -2.89 -5.79 -8.15
N LYS A 47 -4.22 -5.58 -8.09
CA LYS A 47 -4.89 -4.63 -8.98
C LYS A 47 -4.31 -3.23 -8.82
N ILE A 48 -4.01 -2.83 -7.58
CA ILE A 48 -3.41 -1.52 -7.29
C ILE A 48 -1.99 -1.44 -7.85
N VAL A 49 -1.17 -2.51 -7.75
CA VAL A 49 0.15 -2.56 -8.38
C VAL A 49 0.06 -2.25 -9.87
N ARG A 50 -0.90 -2.89 -10.58
CA ARG A 50 -1.11 -2.64 -12.02
C ARG A 50 -1.61 -1.22 -12.30
N MET A 51 -2.50 -0.67 -11.46
CA MET A 51 -2.96 0.71 -11.58
C MET A 51 -1.84 1.74 -11.36
N CYS A 52 -0.81 1.42 -10.58
CA CYS A 52 0.40 2.22 -10.42
C CYS A 52 1.40 2.07 -11.57
N GLY A 53 1.03 1.40 -12.67
CA GLY A 53 1.90 1.19 -13.84
C GLY A 53 2.98 0.14 -13.61
N GLY A 54 2.82 -0.74 -12.62
CA GLY A 54 3.75 -1.83 -12.35
C GLY A 54 3.25 -3.20 -12.80
N THR A 55 4.17 -4.13 -12.93
CA THR A 55 3.90 -5.58 -13.00
C THR A 55 4.01 -6.17 -11.59
N VAL A 56 3.11 -7.10 -11.26
CA VAL A 56 3.16 -7.83 -9.99
C VAL A 56 4.40 -8.73 -10.01
N ASP A 57 5.30 -8.51 -9.04
CA ASP A 57 6.53 -9.29 -8.90
C ASP A 57 6.30 -10.53 -8.04
N LEU A 58 5.74 -10.34 -6.84
CA LEU A 58 5.32 -11.42 -5.97
C LEU A 58 3.81 -11.40 -5.78
N PRO A 59 3.14 -12.58 -5.76
CA PRO A 59 1.73 -12.68 -5.46
C PRO A 59 1.37 -12.04 -4.13
N ALA A 60 0.14 -11.56 -4.01
CA ALA A 60 -0.33 -10.93 -2.78
C ALA A 60 -0.25 -11.90 -1.60
N THR A 61 0.42 -11.47 -0.54
CA THR A 61 0.44 -12.16 0.75
C THR A 61 -0.58 -11.52 1.67
N THR A 62 -1.45 -12.33 2.28
CA THR A 62 -2.46 -11.86 3.23
C THR A 62 -2.21 -12.44 4.60
N SER A 63 -2.27 -11.62 5.64
CA SER A 63 -2.19 -12.01 7.04
C SER A 63 -3.45 -11.56 7.77
N ILE A 64 -4.00 -12.43 8.63
CA ILE A 64 -5.20 -12.12 9.42
C ILE A 64 -4.76 -11.52 10.76
N ILE A 65 -5.34 -10.37 11.10
CA ILE A 65 -5.14 -9.74 12.41
C ILE A 65 -6.02 -10.47 13.42
N LYS A 66 -5.39 -11.09 14.41
CA LYS A 66 -6.07 -11.81 15.50
C LYS A 66 -5.57 -11.32 16.83
N GLU A 67 -6.40 -11.47 17.86
CA GLU A 67 -5.99 -11.23 19.24
C GLU A 67 -4.74 -12.06 19.60
N GLY A 68 -3.79 -11.42 20.29
CA GLY A 68 -2.52 -12.02 20.68
C GLY A 68 -1.43 -12.06 19.60
N ILE A 69 -1.76 -11.84 18.32
CA ILE A 69 -0.78 -11.73 17.26
C ILE A 69 -0.55 -10.24 16.96
N THR A 70 0.57 -9.73 17.47
CA THR A 70 0.90 -8.31 17.36
C THR A 70 1.79 -7.99 16.17
N ASP A 71 2.61 -8.94 15.70
CA ASP A 71 3.59 -8.73 14.64
C ASP A 71 3.30 -9.58 13.40
N HIS A 72 3.27 -8.92 12.24
CA HIS A 72 3.12 -9.53 10.94
C HIS A 72 4.38 -9.24 10.11
N LEU A 73 5.02 -10.28 9.61
CA LEU A 73 6.30 -10.20 8.91
C LEU A 73 6.12 -10.55 7.44
N PHE A 74 6.54 -9.66 6.54
CA PHE A 74 6.50 -9.85 5.09
C PHE A 74 7.92 -9.86 4.55
N TYR A 75 8.33 -11.01 4.02
CA TYR A 75 9.65 -11.25 3.44
C TYR A 75 9.60 -11.19 1.91
N GLY A 76 10.78 -11.18 1.28
CA GLY A 76 10.91 -11.27 -0.17
C GLY A 76 10.62 -9.98 -0.92
N ILE A 77 10.55 -8.84 -0.22
CA ILE A 77 10.30 -7.53 -0.84
C ILE A 77 11.54 -7.03 -1.60
N SER A 78 12.72 -7.53 -1.25
CA SER A 78 13.97 -7.17 -1.90
C SER A 78 13.99 -7.65 -3.36
N GLY A 79 14.32 -6.74 -4.26
CA GLY A 79 14.25 -7.00 -5.71
C GLY A 79 13.12 -6.26 -6.40
N SER A 80 12.04 -6.00 -5.72
CA SER A 80 10.93 -5.18 -6.22
C SER A 80 11.25 -3.68 -6.14
N ASP A 81 10.61 -2.85 -6.97
CA ASP A 81 10.79 -1.40 -6.94
C ASP A 81 9.89 -0.73 -5.90
N PHE A 82 8.72 -1.32 -5.64
CA PHE A 82 7.77 -0.81 -4.66
C PHE A 82 6.89 -1.93 -4.10
N TYR A 83 6.18 -1.62 -3.02
CA TYR A 83 5.12 -2.49 -2.48
C TYR A 83 3.84 -1.71 -2.23
N ILE A 84 2.72 -2.41 -2.25
CA ILE A 84 1.41 -1.94 -1.82
C ILE A 84 1.05 -2.67 -0.53
N LEU A 85 0.87 -1.93 0.55
CA LEU A 85 0.40 -2.42 1.84
C LEU A 85 -1.03 -1.96 2.06
N SER A 86 -1.96 -2.88 2.27
CA SER A 86 -3.35 -2.58 2.61
C SER A 86 -3.69 -3.18 3.97
N ILE A 87 -4.25 -2.38 4.87
CA ILE A 87 -4.69 -2.82 6.20
C ILE A 87 -6.17 -2.49 6.36
N THR A 88 -6.97 -3.52 6.58
CA THR A 88 -8.41 -3.42 6.83
C THR A 88 -8.70 -3.66 8.30
N ASN A 89 -9.30 -2.68 8.95
CA ASN A 89 -9.81 -2.78 10.31
C ASN A 89 -11.26 -3.23 10.26
N THR A 90 -11.57 -4.44 10.74
CA THR A 90 -12.94 -4.97 10.85
C THR A 90 -13.53 -4.83 12.25
N ALA A 91 -12.76 -4.34 13.22
CA ALA A 91 -13.20 -4.14 14.60
C ALA A 91 -14.08 -2.89 14.73
N ASN A 92 -14.85 -2.84 15.82
CA ASN A 92 -15.65 -1.67 16.23
C ASN A 92 -14.81 -0.58 16.92
N VAL A 93 -13.51 -0.82 17.11
CA VAL A 93 -12.57 0.12 17.70
C VAL A 93 -11.49 0.49 16.71
N ALA A 94 -10.87 1.65 16.90
CA ALA A 94 -9.76 2.07 16.04
C ALA A 94 -8.57 1.12 16.19
N LEU A 95 -7.92 0.77 15.08
CA LEU A 95 -6.72 -0.05 15.01
C LEU A 95 -5.50 0.86 14.85
N THR A 96 -4.54 0.75 15.76
CA THR A 96 -3.24 1.45 15.62
C THR A 96 -2.17 0.45 15.22
N PHE A 97 -1.42 0.77 14.18
CA PHE A 97 -0.30 -0.04 13.73
C PHE A 97 0.98 0.79 13.59
N GLU A 98 2.09 0.09 13.59
CA GLU A 98 3.41 0.59 13.26
C GLU A 98 4.03 -0.31 12.20
N SER A 99 4.43 0.26 11.07
CA SER A 99 5.18 -0.48 10.04
C SER A 99 6.64 -0.04 10.03
N ILE A 100 7.55 -1.01 9.96
CA ILE A 100 8.99 -0.79 9.95
C ILE A 100 9.60 -1.55 8.77
N GLU A 101 10.33 -0.83 7.94
CA GLU A 101 11.15 -1.42 6.88
C GLU A 101 12.53 -1.81 7.45
N TYR A 102 13.03 -2.97 7.04
CA TYR A 102 14.40 -3.40 7.31
C TYR A 102 15.15 -3.61 6.00
N TYR A 103 16.36 -3.10 5.91
CA TYR A 103 17.17 -3.13 4.71
C TYR A 103 18.04 -4.37 4.63
N ASN A 104 18.43 -4.77 3.41
CA ASN A 104 19.32 -5.92 3.15
C ASN A 104 20.69 -5.79 3.86
N GLU A 105 21.18 -4.57 3.99
CA GLU A 105 22.49 -4.27 4.58
C GLU A 105 22.42 -4.16 6.11
N GLY A 106 21.27 -4.50 6.69
CA GLY A 106 20.99 -4.29 8.11
C GLY A 106 20.51 -2.86 8.42
N GLY A 107 19.89 -2.71 9.57
CA GLY A 107 19.34 -1.43 10.02
C GLY A 107 17.86 -1.24 9.68
N LYS A 108 17.27 -0.28 10.37
CA LYS A 108 15.88 0.13 10.20
C LYS A 108 15.79 1.18 9.11
N GLY A 109 14.83 1.00 8.22
CA GLY A 109 14.44 1.98 7.24
C GLY A 109 13.31 2.88 7.72
N HIS A 110 12.33 3.11 6.85
CA HIS A 110 11.18 3.94 7.20
C HIS A 110 10.33 3.30 8.29
N THR A 111 9.98 4.11 9.29
CA THR A 111 8.98 3.76 10.31
C THR A 111 7.75 4.64 10.13
N ARG A 112 6.56 4.02 10.08
CA ARG A 112 5.28 4.72 10.02
C ARG A 112 4.38 4.21 11.12
N LYS A 113 3.67 5.13 11.78
CA LYS A 113 2.66 4.82 12.77
C LYS A 113 1.36 5.52 12.39
N GLU A 114 0.27 4.77 12.31
CA GLU A 114 -1.03 5.31 11.93
C GLU A 114 -2.16 4.61 12.69
N THR A 115 -3.31 5.29 12.73
CA THR A 115 -4.54 4.77 13.32
C THR A 115 -5.62 4.67 12.26
N ILE A 116 -6.23 3.51 12.15
CA ILE A 116 -7.30 3.21 11.19
C ILE A 116 -8.61 3.20 11.95
N PRO A 117 -9.58 4.05 11.58
CA PRO A 117 -10.91 4.05 12.21
C PRO A 117 -11.61 2.68 12.09
N PRO A 118 -12.64 2.41 12.91
CA PRO A 118 -13.48 1.22 12.78
C PRO A 118 -14.01 1.06 11.36
N HIS A 119 -14.03 -0.18 10.87
CA HIS A 119 -14.59 -0.56 9.56
C HIS A 119 -14.01 0.27 8.38
N ARG A 120 -12.70 0.54 8.43
CA ARG A 120 -11.99 1.25 7.37
C ARG A 120 -10.79 0.45 6.87
N THR A 121 -10.42 0.74 5.63
CA THR A 121 -9.21 0.22 5.01
C THR A 121 -8.32 1.40 4.65
N ILE A 122 -7.04 1.25 4.89
CA ILE A 122 -6.02 2.15 4.35
C ILE A 122 -5.14 1.37 3.38
N THR A 123 -4.61 2.07 2.39
CA THR A 123 -3.66 1.51 1.43
C THR A 123 -2.47 2.44 1.30
N LYS A 124 -1.27 1.88 1.38
CA LYS A 124 0.00 2.61 1.35
C LYS A 124 0.89 2.09 0.24
N LEU A 125 1.52 3.01 -0.45
CA LEU A 125 2.62 2.74 -1.39
C LEU A 125 3.94 2.92 -0.65
N GLY A 126 4.79 1.90 -0.67
CA GLY A 126 6.17 1.96 -0.21
C GLY A 126 7.13 1.80 -1.37
N ASN A 127 8.17 2.64 -1.43
CA ASN A 127 9.24 2.53 -2.42
C ASN A 127 10.39 1.73 -1.79
N THR A 128 10.70 0.58 -2.34
CA THR A 128 11.75 -0.29 -1.80
C THR A 128 13.13 0.09 -2.28
N ARG A 129 13.23 0.71 -3.48
CA ARG A 129 14.50 0.91 -4.19
C ARG A 129 15.38 -0.36 -4.18
N ARG A 130 14.73 -1.54 -4.19
CA ARG A 130 15.36 -2.87 -4.13
C ARG A 130 16.23 -3.12 -2.88
N LYS A 131 16.00 -2.41 -1.79
CA LYS A 131 16.80 -2.50 -0.56
C LYS A 131 16.07 -3.06 0.65
N VAL A 132 14.72 -3.06 0.63
CA VAL A 132 13.92 -3.55 1.75
C VAL A 132 13.84 -5.07 1.70
N SER A 133 14.37 -5.75 2.71
CA SER A 133 14.30 -7.22 2.82
C SER A 133 13.09 -7.71 3.59
N LEU A 134 12.62 -6.90 4.55
CA LEU A 134 11.54 -7.26 5.45
C LEU A 134 10.71 -6.03 5.77
N LEU A 135 9.39 -6.18 5.72
CA LEU A 135 8.42 -5.25 6.29
C LEU A 135 7.78 -5.90 7.52
N ARG A 136 7.94 -5.29 8.69
CA ARG A 136 7.24 -5.66 9.91
C ARG A 136 6.08 -4.71 10.12
N VAL A 137 4.90 -5.25 10.33
CA VAL A 137 3.69 -4.49 10.72
C VAL A 137 3.29 -4.94 12.11
N SER A 138 3.41 -4.05 13.08
CA SER A 138 3.08 -4.30 14.49
C SER A 138 1.75 -3.65 14.84
N ILE A 139 0.81 -4.43 15.36
CA ILE A 139 -0.48 -3.94 15.86
C ILE A 139 -0.33 -3.56 17.33
N LYS A 140 -0.81 -2.39 17.69
CA LYS A 140 -0.61 -1.80 19.04
C LYS A 140 -1.84 -1.90 19.96
N ASN A 141 -2.95 -2.40 19.47
CA ASN A 141 -4.20 -2.53 20.24
C ASN A 141 -4.35 -3.91 20.87
N ALA A 142 -5.11 -3.97 21.96
CA ALA A 142 -5.35 -5.23 22.69
C ALA A 142 -6.29 -6.20 21.95
N SER A 143 -7.29 -5.71 21.23
CA SER A 143 -8.32 -6.54 20.57
C SER A 143 -8.51 -6.12 19.12
N PRO A 144 -7.48 -6.22 18.29
CA PRO A 144 -7.60 -5.87 16.86
C PRO A 144 -8.27 -6.99 16.09
N SER A 145 -8.92 -6.62 14.98
CA SER A 145 -9.49 -7.56 14.02
C SER A 145 -9.38 -6.98 12.63
N GLY A 146 -9.05 -7.82 11.66
CA GLY A 146 -8.92 -7.37 10.29
C GLY A 146 -7.96 -8.19 9.45
N THR A 147 -7.48 -7.59 8.36
CA THR A 147 -6.53 -8.22 7.44
C THR A 147 -5.44 -7.24 7.03
N ILE A 148 -4.25 -7.77 6.81
CA ILE A 148 -3.13 -7.08 6.20
C ILE A 148 -2.81 -7.78 4.90
N ALA A 149 -2.80 -7.07 3.79
CA ALA A 149 -2.42 -7.58 2.48
C ALA A 149 -1.24 -6.78 1.93
N LEU A 150 -0.28 -7.49 1.32
CA LEU A 150 0.89 -6.89 0.69
C LEU A 150 1.10 -7.52 -0.68
N ALA A 151 1.36 -6.69 -1.68
CA ALA A 151 1.87 -7.12 -2.98
C ALA A 151 3.05 -6.24 -3.38
N THR A 152 3.97 -6.79 -4.16
CA THR A 152 5.13 -6.07 -4.66
C THR A 152 5.02 -5.85 -6.16
N GLY A 153 5.69 -4.82 -6.66
CA GLY A 153 5.67 -4.46 -8.07
C GLY A 153 7.02 -4.01 -8.59
N MET A 154 7.23 -4.31 -9.88
CA MET A 154 8.34 -3.81 -10.70
C MET A 154 7.82 -2.69 -11.59
N ARG A 155 8.57 -1.61 -11.74
CA ARG A 155 8.29 -0.57 -12.73
C ARG A 155 8.68 -1.07 -14.12
N GLN A 156 7.83 -0.80 -15.08
CA GLN A 156 8.14 -1.02 -16.50
C GLN A 156 9.02 0.09 -17.05
#